data_79d669a5c69b31983cad2f583b8c062c
#
_entry.id   79d669a5c69b31983cad2f583b8c062c
#
_cell.length_a   1.000
_cell.length_b   1.000
_cell.length_c   1.000
_cell.angle_alpha   90.00
_cell.angle_beta   90.00
_cell.angle_gamma   90.00
#
_symmetry.space_group_name_H-M   'P 1'
#
loop_
_entity.id
_entity.type
_entity.pdbx_description
1 polymer ?
#
loop_
_entity_poly.entity_id
_entity_poly.type
_entity_poly.pdbx_seq_one_letter_code
_entity_poly.pdbx_strand_id
1 'polypeptide(L)'
;MKRLAKRLQDFNELVMFQHSVFSLPFIFIAMIVASNGWFGFKLLILGVLAAISARNAAMGFNRYVDRVYDKENPRTAGRPSVDGRLDGGSIAIFTVVNALVFMAVAYFINDLAFYLSLPVLMVLLSYSYFKRFSSMAHIVLGISLGLAPMAGAIAVLGNVPLWSLLLSIGVVFWVAGFDLLYSLQDMEFDKTNGLHSIPSRFGSDITLKISALFHVLTVGFWGGFVFAAELGLFAIAAVIFAALMLSYEHYLVRRDFTQIDRAFFTVNGYLGFVFIGLIILDKVSL
;
A
#
# COMPACT_ATOMS: atom_id res chain seq x y z
N MET A 1 32.09 -9.81 -3.75
CA MET A 1 30.86 -9.74 -4.56
C MET A 1 29.76 -10.69 -4.08
N LYS A 2 29.96 -12.02 -3.93
CA LYS A 2 28.92 -12.98 -3.50
C LYS A 2 28.24 -12.63 -2.14
N ARG A 3 29.00 -12.15 -1.16
CA ARG A 3 28.50 -11.76 0.16
C ARG A 3 27.60 -10.51 0.13
N LEU A 4 27.92 -9.54 -0.70
CA LEU A 4 27.11 -8.34 -0.92
C LEU A 4 25.81 -8.67 -1.63
N ALA A 5 25.86 -9.48 -2.70
CA ALA A 5 24.68 -9.92 -3.44
C ALA A 5 23.69 -10.68 -2.55
N LYS A 6 24.22 -11.58 -1.68
CA LYS A 6 23.38 -12.30 -0.70
C LYS A 6 22.70 -11.34 0.28
N ARG A 7 23.43 -10.36 0.79
CA ARG A 7 22.89 -9.37 1.73
C ARG A 7 21.79 -8.49 1.10
N LEU A 8 21.97 -8.09 -0.16
CA LEU A 8 20.94 -7.39 -0.93
C LEU A 8 19.69 -8.25 -1.13
N GLN A 9 19.87 -9.54 -1.38
CA GLN A 9 18.75 -10.48 -1.48
C GLN A 9 18.00 -10.61 -0.17
N ASP A 10 18.71 -10.70 0.97
CA ASP A 10 18.08 -10.75 2.32
C ASP A 10 17.27 -9.47 2.60
N PHE A 11 17.75 -8.29 2.21
CA PHE A 11 16.98 -7.04 2.34
C PHE A 11 15.77 -6.99 1.39
N ASN A 12 15.87 -7.47 0.16
CA ASN A 12 14.74 -7.57 -0.76
C ASN A 12 13.65 -8.49 -0.20
N GLU A 13 14.03 -9.62 0.40
CA GLU A 13 13.12 -10.53 1.09
C GLU A 13 12.51 -9.87 2.33
N LEU A 14 13.31 -9.14 3.13
CA LEU A 14 12.86 -8.41 4.32
C LEU A 14 11.70 -7.48 4.00
N VAL A 15 11.82 -6.67 2.93
CA VAL A 15 10.80 -5.69 2.54
C VAL A 15 9.71 -6.26 1.65
N MET A 16 9.81 -7.56 1.28
CA MET A 16 8.87 -8.20 0.36
C MET A 16 8.65 -7.32 -0.88
N PHE A 17 9.72 -7.02 -1.62
CA PHE A 17 9.73 -6.04 -2.71
C PHE A 17 8.59 -6.25 -3.73
N GLN A 18 8.19 -7.49 -3.96
CA GLN A 18 7.06 -7.85 -4.84
C GLN A 18 5.75 -7.15 -4.45
N HIS A 19 5.56 -6.82 -3.17
CA HIS A 19 4.37 -6.10 -2.71
C HIS A 19 4.40 -4.59 -3.01
N SER A 20 5.53 -4.04 -3.50
CA SER A 20 5.62 -2.64 -3.95
C SER A 20 4.74 -2.37 -5.17
N VAL A 21 4.37 -3.42 -5.87
CA VAL A 21 3.52 -3.41 -7.06
C VAL A 21 2.14 -2.79 -6.79
N PHE A 22 1.61 -2.87 -5.58
CA PHE A 22 0.26 -2.40 -5.28
C PHE A 22 0.14 -0.87 -5.19
N SER A 23 1.10 -0.18 -4.62
CA SER A 23 1.02 1.26 -4.40
C SER A 23 1.53 2.09 -5.58
N LEU A 24 2.47 1.56 -6.36
CA LEU A 24 3.07 2.27 -7.50
C LEU A 24 2.06 2.71 -8.56
N PRO A 25 1.08 1.90 -9.01
CA PRO A 25 0.13 2.34 -10.00
C PRO A 25 -0.62 3.61 -9.59
N PHE A 26 -1.04 3.72 -8.34
CA PHE A 26 -1.89 4.82 -7.89
C PHE A 26 -1.16 6.16 -7.74
N ILE A 27 0.13 6.17 -7.41
CA ILE A 27 0.93 7.41 -7.46
C ILE A 27 1.06 7.89 -8.91
N PHE A 28 1.30 6.98 -9.86
CA PHE A 28 1.43 7.33 -11.27
C PHE A 28 0.09 7.70 -11.93
N ILE A 29 -1.02 7.07 -11.54
CA ILE A 29 -2.37 7.51 -11.96
C ILE A 29 -2.55 8.99 -11.60
N ALA A 30 -2.25 9.37 -10.35
CA ALA A 30 -2.37 10.75 -9.92
C ALA A 30 -1.44 11.69 -10.68
N MET A 31 -0.20 11.27 -10.97
CA MET A 31 0.75 12.09 -11.76
C MET A 31 0.29 12.26 -13.20
N ILE A 32 -0.24 11.21 -13.85
CA ILE A 32 -0.78 11.25 -15.21
C ILE A 32 -1.98 12.18 -15.29
N VAL A 33 -2.91 12.08 -14.34
CA VAL A 33 -4.09 12.95 -14.29
C VAL A 33 -3.68 14.41 -14.03
N ALA A 34 -2.77 14.63 -13.08
CA ALA A 34 -2.27 15.95 -12.72
C ALA A 34 -1.56 16.67 -13.86
N SER A 35 -0.81 15.94 -14.71
CA SER A 35 -0.07 16.50 -15.85
C SER A 35 -0.89 16.50 -17.15
N ASN A 36 -2.11 15.97 -17.11
CA ASN A 36 -2.93 15.69 -18.30
C ASN A 36 -2.19 14.85 -19.36
N GLY A 37 -1.42 13.86 -18.90
CA GLY A 37 -0.63 12.96 -19.74
C GLY A 37 0.73 12.63 -19.16
N TRP A 38 1.79 12.81 -19.95
CA TRP A 38 3.16 12.49 -19.54
C TRP A 38 3.77 13.56 -18.64
N PHE A 39 4.20 13.20 -17.43
CA PHE A 39 4.75 14.09 -16.40
C PHE A 39 6.29 14.22 -16.41
N GLY A 40 6.96 13.60 -17.37
CA GLY A 40 8.41 13.73 -17.60
C GLY A 40 9.28 12.74 -16.81
N PHE A 41 10.47 12.47 -17.34
CA PHE A 41 11.41 11.49 -16.77
C PHE A 41 11.92 11.88 -15.38
N LYS A 42 12.09 13.19 -15.11
CA LYS A 42 12.53 13.65 -13.78
C LYS A 42 11.57 13.18 -12.70
N LEU A 43 10.27 13.46 -12.87
CA LEU A 43 9.26 13.07 -11.89
C LEU A 43 9.03 11.57 -11.87
N LEU A 44 9.20 10.86 -12.98
CA LEU A 44 9.16 9.40 -12.99
C LEU A 44 10.23 8.81 -12.06
N ILE A 45 11.48 9.23 -12.24
CA ILE A 45 12.60 8.74 -11.42
C ILE A 45 12.41 9.12 -9.94
N LEU A 46 12.08 10.38 -9.66
CA LEU A 46 11.85 10.85 -8.29
C LEU A 46 10.66 10.15 -7.64
N GLY A 47 9.56 9.92 -8.37
CA GLY A 47 8.38 9.21 -7.88
C GLY A 47 8.69 7.74 -7.55
N VAL A 48 9.43 7.04 -8.42
CA VAL A 48 9.89 5.67 -8.14
C VAL A 48 10.79 5.63 -6.90
N LEU A 49 11.78 6.52 -6.81
CA LEU A 49 12.70 6.57 -5.67
C LEU A 49 11.96 6.91 -4.37
N ALA A 50 11.02 7.86 -4.40
CA ALA A 50 10.20 8.22 -3.23
C ALA A 50 9.36 7.01 -2.77
N ALA A 51 8.65 6.36 -3.69
CA ALA A 51 7.81 5.22 -3.36
C ALA A 51 8.61 4.03 -2.80
N ILE A 52 9.76 3.71 -3.40
CA ILE A 52 10.63 2.61 -2.94
C ILE A 52 11.22 2.94 -1.57
N SER A 53 11.78 4.15 -1.38
CA SER A 53 12.42 4.52 -0.12
C SER A 53 11.43 4.66 1.03
N ALA A 54 10.26 5.27 0.80
CA ALA A 54 9.19 5.34 1.80
C ALA A 54 8.72 3.94 2.24
N ARG A 55 8.49 3.05 1.27
CA ARG A 55 8.09 1.68 1.54
C ARG A 55 9.18 0.90 2.27
N ASN A 56 10.44 1.01 1.84
CA ASN A 56 11.57 0.35 2.49
C ASN A 56 11.71 0.80 3.95
N ALA A 57 11.56 2.10 4.22
CA ALA A 57 11.57 2.63 5.58
C ALA A 57 10.41 2.03 6.41
N ALA A 58 9.17 2.05 5.87
CA ALA A 58 8.01 1.50 6.56
C ALA A 58 8.15 0.01 6.85
N MET A 59 8.55 -0.79 5.85
CA MET A 59 8.69 -2.24 6.00
C MET A 59 9.87 -2.61 6.88
N GLY A 60 11.02 -1.93 6.74
CA GLY A 60 12.18 -2.13 7.63
C GLY A 60 11.80 -1.87 9.08
N PHE A 61 11.10 -0.78 9.36
CA PHE A 61 10.62 -0.45 10.70
C PHE A 61 9.62 -1.48 11.23
N ASN A 62 8.65 -1.88 10.42
CA ASN A 62 7.70 -2.93 10.80
C ASN A 62 8.42 -4.22 11.20
N ARG A 63 9.38 -4.70 10.40
CA ARG A 63 10.16 -5.89 10.70
C ARG A 63 11.04 -5.75 11.96
N TYR A 64 11.54 -4.54 12.20
CA TYR A 64 12.32 -4.26 13.43
C TYR A 64 11.45 -4.32 14.68
N VAL A 65 10.27 -3.70 14.62
CA VAL A 65 9.33 -3.58 15.75
C VAL A 65 8.65 -4.93 16.04
N ASP A 66 8.19 -5.64 15.00
CA ASP A 66 7.40 -6.86 15.16
C ASP A 66 8.22 -8.13 15.30
N ARG A 67 9.57 -8.03 15.35
CA ARG A 67 10.50 -9.17 15.40
C ARG A 67 10.17 -10.20 16.48
N VAL A 68 9.69 -9.77 17.66
CA VAL A 68 9.33 -10.67 18.76
C VAL A 68 8.11 -11.51 18.39
N TYR A 69 7.04 -10.87 17.89
CA TYR A 69 5.81 -11.55 17.46
C TYR A 69 6.05 -12.42 16.22
N ASP A 70 6.85 -11.92 15.27
CA ASP A 70 7.20 -12.64 14.04
C ASP A 70 7.93 -13.97 14.34
N LYS A 71 8.69 -14.04 15.43
CA LYS A 71 9.39 -15.25 15.87
C LYS A 71 8.43 -16.34 16.38
N GLU A 72 7.34 -15.93 16.99
CA GLU A 72 6.34 -16.85 17.58
C GLU A 72 5.30 -17.29 16.55
N ASN A 73 5.13 -16.56 15.45
CA ASN A 73 4.20 -16.91 14.40
C ASN A 73 4.85 -17.85 13.36
N PRO A 74 4.36 -19.10 13.20
CA PRO A 74 4.90 -20.06 12.23
C PRO A 74 4.99 -19.54 10.80
N ARG A 75 4.05 -18.65 10.38
CA ARG A 75 4.00 -18.06 9.05
C ARG A 75 5.16 -17.07 8.81
N THR A 76 5.69 -16.44 9.86
CA THR A 76 6.69 -15.37 9.76
C THR A 76 8.04 -15.72 10.36
N ALA A 77 8.18 -16.86 11.02
CA ALA A 77 9.41 -17.31 11.67
C ALA A 77 10.62 -17.44 10.72
N GLY A 78 10.40 -17.67 9.43
CA GLY A 78 11.45 -17.73 8.40
C GLY A 78 11.90 -16.38 7.83
N ARG A 79 11.41 -15.25 8.36
CA ARG A 79 11.80 -13.91 7.88
C ARG A 79 13.26 -13.58 8.22
N PRO A 80 13.99 -12.83 7.35
CA PRO A 80 15.38 -12.42 7.62
C PRO A 80 15.60 -11.66 8.93
N SER A 81 14.56 -10.97 9.42
CA SER A 81 14.58 -10.28 10.73
C SER A 81 14.53 -11.21 11.93
N VAL A 82 14.15 -12.49 11.74
CA VAL A 82 13.90 -13.47 12.80
C VAL A 82 14.91 -14.60 12.78
N ASP A 83 15.24 -15.13 11.58
CA ASP A 83 16.10 -16.31 11.40
C ASP A 83 17.61 -16.04 11.54
N GLY A 84 17.99 -14.79 11.87
CA GLY A 84 19.36 -14.38 12.11
C GLY A 84 20.14 -13.93 10.89
N ARG A 85 19.54 -13.93 9.68
CA ARG A 85 20.20 -13.42 8.46
C ARG A 85 20.48 -11.91 8.53
N LEU A 86 19.59 -11.14 9.18
CA LEU A 86 19.73 -9.71 9.39
C LEU A 86 19.58 -9.39 10.89
N ASP A 87 20.59 -8.74 11.47
CA ASP A 87 20.54 -8.24 12.85
C ASP A 87 19.72 -6.94 12.95
N GLY A 88 19.24 -6.63 14.17
CA GLY A 88 18.41 -5.46 14.42
C GLY A 88 19.09 -4.13 14.07
N GLY A 89 20.42 -4.03 14.30
CA GLY A 89 21.18 -2.82 13.96
C GLY A 89 21.20 -2.57 12.45
N SER A 90 21.44 -3.63 11.65
CA SER A 90 21.40 -3.54 10.19
C SER A 90 20.02 -3.12 9.66
N ILE A 91 18.92 -3.64 10.26
CA ILE A 91 17.55 -3.28 9.89
C ILE A 91 17.25 -1.82 10.27
N ALA A 92 17.69 -1.38 11.45
CA ALA A 92 17.51 0.01 11.89
C ALA A 92 18.24 1.00 10.97
N ILE A 93 19.51 0.72 10.64
CA ILE A 93 20.29 1.54 9.69
C ILE A 93 19.60 1.58 8.32
N PHE A 94 19.17 0.44 7.80
CA PHE A 94 18.43 0.37 6.54
C PHE A 94 17.17 1.24 6.56
N THR A 95 16.40 1.20 7.64
CA THR A 95 15.19 2.01 7.85
C THR A 95 15.52 3.50 7.82
N VAL A 96 16.52 3.93 8.62
CA VAL A 96 16.91 5.35 8.72
C VAL A 96 17.45 5.85 7.38
N VAL A 97 18.30 5.09 6.69
CA VAL A 97 18.85 5.48 5.39
C VAL A 97 17.72 5.67 4.37
N ASN A 98 16.75 4.74 4.30
CA ASN A 98 15.63 4.88 3.39
C ASN A 98 14.70 6.05 3.75
N ALA A 99 14.49 6.35 5.03
CA ALA A 99 13.75 7.53 5.48
C ALA A 99 14.44 8.84 5.04
N LEU A 100 15.77 8.92 5.21
CA LEU A 100 16.55 10.08 4.76
C LEU A 100 16.54 10.22 3.23
N VAL A 101 16.64 9.12 2.49
CA VAL A 101 16.54 9.13 1.02
C VAL A 101 15.16 9.63 0.59
N PHE A 102 14.07 9.17 1.23
CA PHE A 102 12.72 9.66 0.95
C PHE A 102 12.59 11.17 1.15
N MET A 103 13.10 11.71 2.26
CA MET A 103 13.08 13.15 2.54
C MET A 103 13.92 13.94 1.53
N ALA A 104 15.11 13.43 1.17
CA ALA A 104 15.95 14.04 0.17
C ALA A 104 15.28 14.06 -1.21
N VAL A 105 14.66 12.95 -1.63
CA VAL A 105 13.90 12.89 -2.89
C VAL A 105 12.72 13.87 -2.87
N ALA A 106 11.98 13.97 -1.76
CA ALA A 106 10.89 14.92 -1.61
C ALA A 106 11.36 16.38 -1.76
N TYR A 107 12.55 16.72 -1.24
CA TYR A 107 13.18 18.02 -1.42
C TYR A 107 13.43 18.37 -2.90
N PHE A 108 13.88 17.38 -3.71
CA PHE A 108 14.09 17.57 -5.15
C PHE A 108 12.80 17.61 -5.98
N ILE A 109 11.67 17.23 -5.40
CA ILE A 109 10.34 17.32 -6.04
C ILE A 109 9.82 18.77 -5.91
N ASN A 110 9.45 19.22 -4.72
CA ASN A 110 9.04 20.59 -4.38
C ASN A 110 8.95 20.82 -2.86
N ASP A 111 8.76 22.07 -2.46
CA ASP A 111 8.74 22.46 -1.04
C ASP A 111 7.60 21.77 -0.26
N LEU A 112 6.39 21.67 -0.85
CA LEU A 112 5.27 21.03 -0.16
C LEU A 112 5.53 19.54 0.06
N ALA A 113 6.08 18.82 -0.94
CA ALA A 113 6.47 17.43 -0.79
C ALA A 113 7.52 17.26 0.31
N PHE A 114 8.49 18.17 0.39
CA PHE A 114 9.51 18.13 1.42
C PHE A 114 8.92 18.35 2.82
N TYR A 115 8.10 19.39 3.01
CA TYR A 115 7.47 19.67 4.32
C TYR A 115 6.55 18.53 4.78
N LEU A 116 5.86 17.85 3.86
CA LEU A 116 4.99 16.72 4.17
C LEU A 116 5.75 15.40 4.33
N SER A 117 7.01 15.32 3.92
CA SER A 117 7.77 14.07 4.00
C SER A 117 7.90 13.51 5.41
N LEU A 118 8.16 14.37 6.40
CA LEU A 118 8.25 13.94 7.81
C LEU A 118 6.90 13.51 8.39
N PRO A 119 5.79 14.27 8.28
CA PRO A 119 4.46 13.79 8.67
C PRO A 119 4.07 12.47 8.00
N VAL A 120 4.34 12.30 6.71
CA VAL A 120 4.09 11.07 5.97
C VAL A 120 4.88 9.90 6.58
N LEU A 121 6.18 10.08 6.84
CA LEU A 121 6.99 9.06 7.51
C LEU A 121 6.43 8.70 8.89
N MET A 122 5.97 9.67 9.68
CA MET A 122 5.36 9.38 10.98
C MET A 122 4.13 8.48 10.85
N VAL A 123 3.27 8.72 9.86
CA VAL A 123 2.12 7.87 9.57
C VAL A 123 2.59 6.47 9.14
N LEU A 124 3.53 6.40 8.17
CA LEU A 124 4.06 5.14 7.63
C LEU A 124 4.74 4.28 8.70
N LEU A 125 5.41 4.85 9.67
CA LEU A 125 6.08 4.10 10.73
C LEU A 125 5.10 3.73 11.87
N SER A 126 4.12 4.60 12.16
CA SER A 126 3.21 4.40 13.29
C SER A 126 2.32 3.17 13.15
N TYR A 127 1.95 2.77 11.92
CA TYR A 127 1.01 1.66 11.69
C TYR A 127 1.45 0.35 12.36
N SER A 128 2.77 0.13 12.45
CA SER A 128 3.35 -1.09 13.05
C SER A 128 2.96 -1.30 14.52
N TYR A 129 2.60 -0.23 15.23
CA TYR A 129 2.21 -0.32 16.63
C TYR A 129 0.71 -0.57 16.85
N PHE A 130 -0.13 -0.29 15.85
CA PHE A 130 -1.59 -0.27 16.04
C PHE A 130 -2.16 -1.62 16.47
N LYS A 131 -1.66 -2.74 15.98
CA LYS A 131 -2.11 -4.08 16.37
C LYS A 131 -1.92 -4.38 17.88
N ARG A 132 -1.12 -3.59 18.58
CA ARG A 132 -0.83 -3.80 20.03
C ARG A 132 -1.91 -3.22 20.93
N PHE A 133 -2.71 -2.27 20.44
CA PHE A 133 -3.71 -1.57 21.26
C PHE A 133 -5.03 -1.30 20.53
N SER A 134 -5.11 -1.49 19.21
CA SER A 134 -6.28 -1.11 18.43
C SER A 134 -6.52 -2.03 17.24
N SER A 135 -7.78 -2.39 17.01
CA SER A 135 -8.22 -3.11 15.80
C SER A 135 -8.24 -2.26 14.53
N MET A 136 -7.87 -0.96 14.63
CA MET A 136 -7.84 -0.03 13.50
C MET A 136 -6.59 -0.15 12.62
N ALA A 137 -5.69 -1.09 12.90
CA ALA A 137 -4.43 -1.29 12.16
C ALA A 137 -4.64 -1.36 10.64
N HIS A 138 -5.71 -2.01 10.18
CA HIS A 138 -6.05 -2.15 8.76
C HIS A 138 -6.36 -0.80 8.10
N ILE A 139 -7.10 0.08 8.81
CA ILE A 139 -7.41 1.44 8.31
C ILE A 139 -6.14 2.30 8.29
N VAL A 140 -5.30 2.21 9.32
CA VAL A 140 -4.03 2.96 9.36
C VAL A 140 -3.07 2.51 8.25
N LEU A 141 -3.03 1.21 7.94
CA LEU A 141 -2.32 0.70 6.76
C LEU A 141 -2.93 1.27 5.46
N GLY A 142 -4.26 1.30 5.37
CA GLY A 142 -4.97 1.93 4.27
C GLY A 142 -4.61 3.40 4.10
N ILE A 143 -4.62 4.19 5.18
CA ILE A 143 -4.18 5.59 5.17
C ILE A 143 -2.74 5.69 4.68
N SER A 144 -1.84 4.83 5.15
CA SER A 144 -0.44 4.84 4.75
C SER A 144 -0.25 4.71 3.24
N LEU A 145 -0.98 3.79 2.58
CA LEU A 145 -0.91 3.62 1.13
C LEU A 145 -1.77 4.66 0.39
N GLY A 146 -2.87 5.10 0.99
CA GLY A 146 -3.74 6.15 0.44
C GLY A 146 -3.09 7.52 0.32
N LEU A 147 -1.96 7.77 1.01
CA LEU A 147 -1.16 8.98 0.81
C LEU A 147 -0.48 9.04 -0.57
N ALA A 148 -0.29 7.90 -1.24
CA ALA A 148 0.44 7.84 -2.51
C ALA A 148 -0.20 8.64 -3.65
N PRO A 149 -1.53 8.59 -3.92
CA PRO A 149 -2.14 9.45 -4.94
C PRO A 149 -2.02 10.95 -4.64
N MET A 150 -2.20 11.36 -3.37
CA MET A 150 -1.99 12.76 -2.99
C MET A 150 -0.54 13.19 -3.22
N ALA A 151 0.43 12.35 -2.87
CA ALA A 151 1.84 12.61 -3.13
C ALA A 151 2.13 12.76 -4.64
N GLY A 152 1.49 11.93 -5.49
CA GLY A 152 1.57 12.05 -6.95
C GLY A 152 1.02 13.39 -7.47
N ALA A 153 -0.14 13.83 -6.97
CA ALA A 153 -0.71 15.13 -7.33
C ALA A 153 0.16 16.30 -6.85
N ILE A 154 0.66 16.25 -5.60
CA ILE A 154 1.58 17.26 -5.05
C ILE A 154 2.87 17.33 -5.88
N ALA A 155 3.40 16.20 -6.33
CA ALA A 155 4.63 16.17 -7.11
C ALA A 155 4.53 16.95 -8.43
N VAL A 156 3.34 16.97 -9.05
CA VAL A 156 3.10 17.66 -10.33
C VAL A 156 2.56 19.07 -10.12
N LEU A 157 1.58 19.25 -9.23
CA LEU A 157 0.80 20.48 -9.08
C LEU A 157 1.24 21.36 -7.92
N GLY A 158 1.96 20.80 -6.93
CA GLY A 158 2.29 21.51 -5.68
C GLY A 158 1.09 21.75 -4.76
N ASN A 159 -0.05 21.06 -5.00
CA ASN A 159 -1.26 21.14 -4.17
C ASN A 159 -2.03 19.81 -4.15
N VAL A 160 -3.14 19.76 -3.40
CA VAL A 160 -4.02 18.58 -3.28
C VAL A 160 -5.39 18.92 -3.83
N PRO A 161 -5.67 18.63 -5.11
CA PRO A 161 -6.99 18.85 -5.69
C PRO A 161 -8.00 17.80 -5.17
N LEU A 162 -9.30 18.13 -5.23
CA LEU A 162 -10.39 17.25 -4.74
C LEU A 162 -10.33 15.85 -5.34
N TRP A 163 -10.09 15.75 -6.64
CA TRP A 163 -10.02 14.44 -7.30
C TRP A 163 -8.91 13.54 -6.71
N SER A 164 -7.75 14.10 -6.33
CA SER A 164 -6.67 13.33 -5.74
C SER A 164 -7.02 12.84 -4.32
N LEU A 165 -7.78 13.63 -3.57
CA LEU A 165 -8.31 13.23 -2.27
C LEU A 165 -9.32 12.08 -2.41
N LEU A 166 -10.23 12.15 -3.40
CA LEU A 166 -11.20 11.08 -3.67
C LEU A 166 -10.49 9.78 -4.10
N LEU A 167 -9.49 9.87 -4.99
CA LEU A 167 -8.67 8.71 -5.37
C LEU A 167 -7.97 8.10 -4.15
N SER A 168 -7.39 8.95 -3.29
CA SER A 168 -6.69 8.55 -2.07
C SER A 168 -7.61 7.86 -1.07
N ILE A 169 -8.80 8.41 -0.80
CA ILE A 169 -9.78 7.79 0.11
C ILE A 169 -10.22 6.43 -0.45
N GLY A 170 -10.42 6.32 -1.75
CA GLY A 170 -10.69 5.04 -2.41
C GLY A 170 -9.56 4.01 -2.17
N VAL A 171 -8.29 4.43 -2.27
CA VAL A 171 -7.13 3.57 -1.95
C VAL A 171 -7.09 3.19 -0.47
N VAL A 172 -7.44 4.11 0.45
CA VAL A 172 -7.55 3.79 1.89
C VAL A 172 -8.48 2.60 2.12
N PHE A 173 -9.70 2.67 1.58
CA PHE A 173 -10.70 1.61 1.75
C PHE A 173 -10.33 0.34 1.00
N TRP A 174 -9.77 0.44 -0.20
CA TRP A 174 -9.28 -0.71 -0.95
C TRP A 174 -8.22 -1.49 -0.17
N VAL A 175 -7.20 -0.80 0.32
CA VAL A 175 -6.11 -1.41 1.10
C VAL A 175 -6.63 -1.98 2.41
N ALA A 176 -7.45 -1.24 3.16
CA ALA A 176 -8.03 -1.73 4.40
C ALA A 176 -8.92 -2.96 4.15
N GLY A 177 -9.68 -2.99 3.05
CA GLY A 177 -10.54 -4.10 2.67
C GLY A 177 -9.75 -5.37 2.35
N PHE A 178 -8.74 -5.31 1.50
CA PHE A 178 -7.95 -6.50 1.19
C PHE A 178 -7.05 -6.95 2.35
N ASP A 179 -6.54 -6.02 3.17
CA ASP A 179 -5.75 -6.36 4.35
C ASP A 179 -6.60 -7.07 5.43
N LEU A 180 -7.87 -6.73 5.54
CA LEU A 180 -8.83 -7.47 6.37
C LEU A 180 -8.96 -8.93 5.91
N LEU A 181 -9.07 -9.18 4.59
CA LEU A 181 -9.13 -10.54 4.06
C LEU A 181 -7.82 -11.28 4.32
N TYR A 182 -6.69 -10.61 4.09
CA TYR A 182 -5.37 -11.20 4.32
C TYR A 182 -5.13 -11.55 5.78
N SER A 183 -5.60 -10.72 6.71
CA SER A 183 -5.41 -10.91 8.15
C SER A 183 -6.23 -12.07 8.75
N LEU A 184 -7.18 -12.65 8.01
CA LEU A 184 -7.87 -13.87 8.42
C LEU A 184 -6.91 -15.04 8.65
N GLN A 185 -5.76 -15.07 7.97
CA GLN A 185 -4.72 -16.08 8.15
C GLN A 185 -4.05 -16.02 9.53
N ASP A 186 -4.00 -14.83 10.14
CA ASP A 186 -3.38 -14.61 11.45
C ASP A 186 -4.41 -14.57 12.60
N MET A 187 -5.69 -14.79 12.33
CA MET A 187 -6.79 -14.58 13.30
C MET A 187 -6.56 -15.32 14.61
N GLU A 188 -6.23 -16.61 14.57
CA GLU A 188 -6.01 -17.43 15.78
C GLU A 188 -4.71 -17.04 16.49
N PHE A 189 -3.66 -16.74 15.74
CA PHE A 189 -2.40 -16.26 16.30
C PHE A 189 -2.59 -14.92 17.03
N ASP A 190 -3.23 -13.95 16.38
CA ASP A 190 -3.51 -12.62 16.95
C ASP A 190 -4.32 -12.76 18.25
N LYS A 191 -5.36 -13.63 18.24
CA LYS A 191 -6.20 -13.88 19.42
C LYS A 191 -5.41 -14.48 20.59
N THR A 192 -4.55 -15.46 20.33
CA THR A 192 -3.77 -16.15 21.35
C THR A 192 -2.69 -15.24 21.95
N ASN A 193 -2.10 -14.33 21.14
CA ASN A 193 -1.02 -13.45 21.56
C ASN A 193 -1.49 -12.06 22.00
N GLY A 194 -2.82 -11.86 22.19
CA GLY A 194 -3.37 -10.58 22.66
C GLY A 194 -3.17 -9.42 21.68
N LEU A 195 -3.00 -9.72 20.38
CA LEU A 195 -2.94 -8.72 19.34
C LEU A 195 -4.36 -8.34 18.88
N HIS A 196 -4.53 -7.04 18.61
CA HIS A 196 -5.84 -6.50 18.24
C HIS A 196 -5.93 -6.39 16.72
N SER A 197 -6.75 -7.27 16.11
CA SER A 197 -7.18 -7.15 14.73
C SER A 197 -8.70 -7.26 14.65
N ILE A 198 -9.31 -6.83 13.54
CA ILE A 198 -10.75 -7.01 13.35
C ILE A 198 -11.10 -8.50 13.34
N PRO A 199 -10.37 -9.40 12.63
CA PRO A 199 -10.65 -10.84 12.69
C PRO A 199 -10.53 -11.43 14.09
N SER A 200 -9.47 -11.10 14.84
CA SER A 200 -9.25 -11.66 16.19
C SER A 200 -10.35 -11.25 17.18
N ARG A 201 -10.93 -10.06 16.99
CA ARG A 201 -11.95 -9.50 17.89
C ARG A 201 -13.37 -9.85 17.51
N PHE A 202 -13.71 -9.87 16.21
CA PHE A 202 -15.08 -9.97 15.72
C PHE A 202 -15.34 -11.23 14.87
N GLY A 203 -14.31 -12.03 14.60
CA GLY A 203 -14.42 -13.26 13.81
C GLY A 203 -14.48 -13.03 12.30
N SER A 204 -14.46 -14.12 11.55
CA SER A 204 -14.37 -14.13 10.09
C SER A 204 -15.58 -13.50 9.41
N ASP A 205 -16.81 -13.82 9.86
CA ASP A 205 -18.04 -13.35 9.20
C ASP A 205 -18.18 -11.83 9.21
N ILE A 206 -17.88 -11.19 10.36
CA ILE A 206 -17.94 -9.73 10.49
C ILE A 206 -16.81 -9.12 9.68
N THR A 207 -15.62 -9.71 9.69
CA THR A 207 -14.47 -9.26 8.88
C THR A 207 -14.80 -9.25 7.40
N LEU A 208 -15.40 -10.31 6.86
CA LEU A 208 -15.82 -10.41 5.46
C LEU A 208 -16.86 -9.32 5.10
N LYS A 209 -17.78 -9.00 6.01
CA LYS A 209 -18.79 -7.94 5.80
C LYS A 209 -18.16 -6.54 5.79
N ILE A 210 -17.26 -6.26 6.74
CA ILE A 210 -16.55 -4.96 6.81
C ILE A 210 -15.66 -4.78 5.58
N SER A 211 -14.91 -5.80 5.18
CA SER A 211 -14.10 -5.78 3.97
C SER A 211 -14.96 -5.50 2.72
N ALA A 212 -16.10 -6.16 2.59
CA ALA A 212 -17.03 -5.92 1.47
C ALA A 212 -17.57 -4.47 1.47
N LEU A 213 -17.92 -3.93 2.64
CA LEU A 213 -18.32 -2.53 2.76
C LEU A 213 -17.21 -1.59 2.33
N PHE A 214 -15.96 -1.84 2.74
CA PHE A 214 -14.81 -1.03 2.34
C PHE A 214 -14.60 -1.07 0.84
N HIS A 215 -14.74 -2.23 0.18
CA HIS A 215 -14.62 -2.33 -1.28
C HIS A 215 -15.78 -1.63 -2.01
N VAL A 216 -16.99 -1.60 -1.45
CA VAL A 216 -18.09 -0.78 -2.00
C VAL A 216 -17.74 0.72 -1.90
N LEU A 217 -17.21 1.17 -0.76
CA LEU A 217 -16.76 2.55 -0.59
C LEU A 217 -15.61 2.88 -1.56
N THR A 218 -14.67 1.96 -1.78
CA THR A 218 -13.61 2.10 -2.80
C THR A 218 -14.17 2.44 -4.15
N VAL A 219 -15.12 1.64 -4.65
CA VAL A 219 -15.74 1.85 -5.96
C VAL A 219 -16.47 3.19 -6.01
N GLY A 220 -17.18 3.57 -4.94
CA GLY A 220 -17.85 4.87 -4.84
C GLY A 220 -16.89 6.05 -4.91
N PHE A 221 -15.79 6.02 -4.14
CA PHE A 221 -14.79 7.08 -4.16
C PHE A 221 -14.01 7.16 -5.46
N TRP A 222 -13.70 6.01 -6.10
CA TRP A 222 -13.07 6.02 -7.42
C TRP A 222 -14.03 6.50 -8.53
N GLY A 223 -15.32 6.21 -8.41
CA GLY A 223 -16.33 6.87 -9.27
C GLY A 223 -16.37 8.39 -9.09
N GLY A 224 -16.34 8.85 -7.84
CA GLY A 224 -16.22 10.28 -7.51
C GLY A 224 -14.91 10.91 -8.04
N PHE A 225 -13.79 10.18 -8.01
CA PHE A 225 -12.52 10.59 -8.60
C PHE A 225 -12.66 10.81 -10.12
N VAL A 226 -13.25 9.86 -10.85
CA VAL A 226 -13.46 9.95 -12.30
C VAL A 226 -14.29 11.18 -12.64
N PHE A 227 -15.37 11.42 -11.89
CA PHE A 227 -16.23 12.59 -12.07
C PHE A 227 -15.50 13.91 -11.76
N ALA A 228 -14.80 13.99 -10.60
CA ALA A 228 -14.13 15.23 -10.17
C ALA A 228 -12.88 15.57 -11.00
N ALA A 229 -12.28 14.59 -11.67
CA ALA A 229 -11.13 14.78 -12.57
C ALA A 229 -11.55 14.91 -14.04
N GLU A 230 -12.87 14.93 -14.31
CA GLU A 230 -13.45 15.05 -15.66
C GLU A 230 -12.85 14.02 -16.65
N LEU A 231 -12.73 12.76 -16.20
CA LEU A 231 -12.18 11.67 -17.00
C LEU A 231 -13.25 11.02 -17.87
N GLY A 232 -12.82 10.38 -18.97
CA GLY A 232 -13.69 9.82 -19.99
C GLY A 232 -14.09 8.36 -19.75
N LEU A 233 -14.46 7.71 -20.87
CA LEU A 233 -15.04 6.36 -20.86
C LEU A 233 -14.08 5.27 -20.37
N PHE A 234 -12.80 5.37 -20.69
CA PHE A 234 -11.81 4.37 -20.23
C PHE A 234 -11.60 4.43 -18.71
N ALA A 235 -11.68 5.61 -18.11
CA ALA A 235 -11.62 5.74 -16.65
C ALA A 235 -12.88 5.15 -15.97
N ILE A 236 -14.07 5.31 -16.58
CA ILE A 236 -15.28 4.62 -16.11
C ILE A 236 -15.11 3.11 -16.21
N ALA A 237 -14.56 2.61 -17.33
CA ALA A 237 -14.27 1.18 -17.50
C ALA A 237 -13.27 0.67 -16.44
N ALA A 238 -12.29 1.48 -16.01
CA ALA A 238 -11.37 1.13 -14.93
C ALA A 238 -12.09 0.92 -13.59
N VAL A 239 -13.06 1.77 -13.26
CA VAL A 239 -13.85 1.63 -12.01
C VAL A 239 -14.75 0.38 -12.08
N ILE A 240 -15.38 0.12 -13.23
CA ILE A 240 -16.20 -1.09 -13.42
C ILE A 240 -15.32 -2.34 -13.31
N PHE A 241 -14.17 -2.35 -13.96
CA PHE A 241 -13.21 -3.45 -13.84
C PHE A 241 -12.78 -3.68 -12.37
N ALA A 242 -12.48 -2.60 -11.63
CA ALA A 242 -12.15 -2.69 -10.23
C ALA A 242 -13.29 -3.30 -9.41
N ALA A 243 -14.54 -2.90 -9.64
CA ALA A 243 -15.72 -3.47 -8.97
C ALA A 243 -15.87 -4.97 -9.22
N LEU A 244 -15.61 -5.42 -10.47
CA LEU A 244 -15.65 -6.85 -10.83
C LEU A 244 -14.52 -7.63 -10.14
N MET A 245 -13.29 -7.09 -10.12
CA MET A 245 -12.14 -7.72 -9.49
C MET A 245 -12.31 -7.84 -7.97
N LEU A 246 -12.80 -6.78 -7.30
CA LEU A 246 -13.08 -6.81 -5.87
C LEU A 246 -14.21 -7.78 -5.52
N SER A 247 -15.25 -7.87 -6.35
CA SER A 247 -16.30 -8.87 -6.20
C SER A 247 -15.76 -10.30 -6.35
N TYR A 248 -14.86 -10.51 -7.31
CA TYR A 248 -14.19 -11.80 -7.52
C TYR A 248 -13.26 -12.17 -6.35
N GLU A 249 -12.56 -11.19 -5.76
CA GLU A 249 -11.75 -11.38 -4.56
C GLU A 249 -12.58 -11.94 -3.40
N HIS A 250 -13.74 -11.32 -3.11
CA HIS A 250 -14.67 -11.80 -2.10
C HIS A 250 -15.23 -13.18 -2.41
N TYR A 251 -15.53 -13.46 -3.68
CA TYR A 251 -15.99 -14.80 -4.10
C TYR A 251 -14.93 -15.86 -3.79
N LEU A 252 -13.66 -15.61 -4.12
CA LEU A 252 -12.56 -16.55 -3.86
C LEU A 252 -12.42 -16.84 -2.37
N VAL A 253 -12.31 -15.79 -1.54
CA VAL A 253 -12.07 -15.94 -0.10
C VAL A 253 -13.24 -16.58 0.62
N ARG A 254 -14.50 -16.24 0.26
CA ARG A 254 -15.69 -16.85 0.87
C ARG A 254 -15.83 -18.34 0.54
N ARG A 255 -15.35 -18.76 -0.63
CA ARG A 255 -15.40 -20.15 -1.06
C ARG A 255 -14.32 -21.00 -0.38
N ASP A 256 -13.12 -20.45 -0.23
CA ASP A 256 -11.98 -21.19 0.28
C ASP A 256 -10.90 -20.23 0.82
N PHE A 257 -10.64 -20.27 2.11
CA PHE A 257 -9.62 -19.44 2.76
C PHE A 257 -8.19 -19.75 2.30
N THR A 258 -7.93 -20.90 1.69
CA THR A 258 -6.61 -21.18 1.08
C THR A 258 -6.32 -20.32 -0.14
N GLN A 259 -7.35 -19.67 -0.71
CA GLN A 259 -7.22 -18.74 -1.85
C GLN A 259 -6.86 -17.31 -1.42
N ILE A 260 -6.69 -17.02 -0.12
CA ILE A 260 -6.40 -15.66 0.37
C ILE A 260 -5.14 -15.09 -0.28
N ASP A 261 -4.06 -15.85 -0.40
CA ASP A 261 -2.83 -15.37 -1.05
C ASP A 261 -3.06 -15.02 -2.53
N ARG A 262 -3.83 -15.83 -3.26
CA ARG A 262 -4.20 -15.55 -4.64
C ARG A 262 -5.08 -14.30 -4.74
N ALA A 263 -6.07 -14.16 -3.87
CA ALA A 263 -6.93 -13.00 -3.78
C ALA A 263 -6.10 -11.74 -3.53
N PHE A 264 -5.23 -11.78 -2.53
CA PHE A 264 -4.39 -10.66 -2.15
C PHE A 264 -3.38 -10.26 -3.24
N PHE A 265 -2.57 -11.21 -3.77
CA PHE A 265 -1.48 -10.87 -4.69
C PHE A 265 -1.93 -10.74 -6.13
N THR A 266 -2.67 -11.72 -6.63
CA THR A 266 -2.98 -11.79 -8.06
C THR A 266 -4.10 -10.81 -8.42
N VAL A 267 -5.20 -10.81 -7.66
CA VAL A 267 -6.37 -9.98 -7.98
C VAL A 267 -6.02 -8.49 -7.84
N ASN A 268 -5.42 -8.10 -6.71
CA ASN A 268 -5.06 -6.70 -6.46
C ASN A 268 -3.91 -6.21 -7.36
N GLY A 269 -2.97 -7.09 -7.73
CA GLY A 269 -1.94 -6.77 -8.70
C GLY A 269 -2.51 -6.44 -10.08
N TYR A 270 -3.37 -7.30 -10.61
CA TYR A 270 -4.06 -7.03 -11.89
C TYR A 270 -4.93 -5.78 -11.84
N LEU A 271 -5.66 -5.57 -10.73
CA LEU A 271 -6.48 -4.38 -10.55
C LEU A 271 -5.66 -3.10 -10.74
N GLY A 272 -4.52 -2.97 -10.04
CA GLY A 272 -3.68 -1.77 -10.14
C GLY A 272 -3.14 -1.52 -11.55
N PHE A 273 -2.62 -2.58 -12.22
CA PHE A 273 -2.05 -2.43 -13.57
C PHE A 273 -3.10 -2.15 -14.64
N VAL A 274 -4.25 -2.80 -14.59
CA VAL A 274 -5.32 -2.54 -15.56
C VAL A 274 -5.90 -1.15 -15.34
N PHE A 275 -6.05 -0.73 -14.07
CA PHE A 275 -6.56 0.60 -13.76
C PHE A 275 -5.65 1.69 -14.35
N ILE A 276 -4.34 1.64 -14.11
CA ILE A 276 -3.41 2.63 -14.69
C ILE A 276 -3.38 2.57 -16.22
N GLY A 277 -3.43 1.38 -16.81
CA GLY A 277 -3.49 1.21 -18.26
C GLY A 277 -4.71 1.89 -18.87
N LEU A 278 -5.88 1.74 -18.27
CA LEU A 278 -7.12 2.40 -18.70
C LEU A 278 -7.08 3.92 -18.49
N ILE A 279 -6.46 4.42 -17.41
CA ILE A 279 -6.25 5.87 -17.24
C ILE A 279 -5.30 6.45 -18.30
N ILE A 280 -4.25 5.71 -18.67
CA ILE A 280 -3.36 6.13 -19.78
C ILE A 280 -4.15 6.22 -21.09
N LEU A 281 -4.94 5.19 -21.41
CA LEU A 281 -5.79 5.19 -22.60
C LEU A 281 -6.78 6.35 -22.59
N ASP A 282 -7.38 6.66 -21.44
CA ASP A 282 -8.29 7.78 -21.28
C ASP A 282 -7.63 9.12 -21.64
N LYS A 283 -6.41 9.35 -21.12
CA LYS A 283 -5.65 10.58 -21.39
C LYS A 283 -5.07 10.70 -22.79
N VAL A 284 -4.90 9.59 -23.50
CA VAL A 284 -4.45 9.59 -24.91
C VAL A 284 -5.63 9.77 -25.87
N SER A 285 -6.84 9.40 -25.45
CA SER A 285 -8.06 9.46 -26.28
C SER A 285 -8.84 10.78 -26.15
N LEU A 286 -8.53 11.60 -25.15
CA LEU A 286 -9.07 12.96 -24.96
C LEU A 286 -8.19 14.00 -25.63
#